data_396425ee38bb9ba8bc8ee1af62c219d7
#
_entry.id   396425ee38bb9ba8bc8ee1af62c219d7
#
_cell.length_a   1.000
_cell.length_b   1.000
_cell.length_c   1.000
_cell.angle_alpha   90.00
_cell.angle_beta   90.00
_cell.angle_gamma   90.00
#
_symmetry.space_group_name_H-M   'P 1'
#
loop_
_entity.id
_entity.type
_entity.pdbx_description
1 polymer ?
#
loop_
_entity_poly.entity_id
_entity_poly.type
_entity_poly.pdbx_seq_one_letter_code
_entity_poly.pdbx_strand_id
1 'polypeptide(L)'
;DFCYWQNTMRFSYPNDFPTDARNMVVRDIYERTQIVKRLNDMKEMETALMSQINESAVRMGVQYTEEQVNKFLKEWTVPRTIAFVKYNPDTYLSKIACPVLATHGTADGMVEWKTHLDGIEKSFFKSGKTNYRIMTFKDTDHSYQYAQTVVPFFIPVNRSKPEFVESNWDKIAEWIINN
;
A
#
# COMPACT_ATOMS: atom_id res chain seq x y z
N ASP A 1 -6.57 -1.01 -1.39
CA ASP A 1 -5.67 -0.51 -2.44
C ASP A 1 -4.35 -0.07 -1.83
N PHE A 2 -3.28 -0.86 -2.08
CA PHE A 2 -1.94 -0.65 -1.51
C PHE A 2 -1.38 0.74 -1.82
N CYS A 3 -1.54 1.21 -3.06
CA CYS A 3 -1.09 2.54 -3.43
C CYS A 3 -1.81 3.64 -2.65
N TYR A 4 -3.11 3.49 -2.46
CA TYR A 4 -3.92 4.43 -1.69
C TYR A 4 -3.45 4.47 -0.22
N TRP A 5 -3.28 3.30 0.40
CA TRP A 5 -2.83 3.21 1.79
C TRP A 5 -1.42 3.76 1.99
N GLN A 6 -0.45 3.29 1.22
CA GLN A 6 0.92 3.80 1.33
C GLN A 6 0.99 5.32 1.21
N ASN A 7 0.24 5.88 0.27
CA ASN A 7 0.25 7.32 0.09
C ASN A 7 -0.54 8.05 1.19
N THR A 8 -1.62 7.46 1.69
CA THR A 8 -2.34 8.01 2.85
C THR A 8 -1.44 8.04 4.08
N MET A 9 -0.67 6.98 4.33
CA MET A 9 0.29 6.93 5.43
C MET A 9 1.55 7.75 5.17
N ARG A 10 2.01 7.82 3.92
CA ARG A 10 3.11 8.66 3.48
C ARG A 10 2.88 10.12 3.81
N PHE A 11 1.65 10.56 3.72
CA PHE A 11 1.24 11.91 4.03
C PHE A 11 0.55 12.03 5.40
N SER A 12 0.64 10.99 6.25
CA SER A 12 0.35 11.10 7.68
C SER A 12 1.50 11.86 8.36
N TYR A 13 1.70 13.09 7.91
CA TYR A 13 2.64 14.02 8.53
C TYR A 13 2.23 14.36 9.96
N PRO A 14 3.16 14.88 10.76
CA PRO A 14 2.87 15.40 12.09
C PRO A 14 1.65 16.32 12.07
N ASN A 15 1.02 16.52 13.20
CA ASN A 15 -0.23 17.24 13.43
C ASN A 15 -0.35 18.63 12.74
N ASP A 16 0.74 19.13 12.18
CA ASP A 16 0.86 20.45 11.56
C ASP A 16 0.52 20.47 10.05
N PHE A 17 0.32 19.30 9.41
CA PHE A 17 -0.04 19.29 7.99
C PHE A 17 -1.57 19.47 7.84
N PRO A 18 -2.04 20.51 7.13
CA PRO A 18 -3.46 20.77 7.00
C PRO A 18 -4.23 19.58 6.47
N THR A 19 -5.30 19.18 7.15
CA THR A 19 -6.15 18.03 6.77
C THR A 19 -6.64 18.14 5.33
N ASP A 20 -6.95 19.34 4.87
CA ASP A 20 -7.43 19.59 3.51
C ASP A 20 -6.35 19.33 2.46
N ALA A 21 -5.11 19.74 2.70
CA ALA A 21 -4.00 19.46 1.80
C ALA A 21 -3.70 17.96 1.71
N ARG A 22 -3.79 17.24 2.85
CA ARG A 22 -3.67 15.78 2.88
C ARG A 22 -4.74 15.10 2.05
N ASN A 23 -6.00 15.51 2.20
CA ASN A 23 -7.12 14.96 1.45
C ASN A 23 -6.96 15.20 -0.06
N MET A 24 -6.46 16.36 -0.48
CA MET A 24 -6.16 16.67 -1.87
C MET A 24 -5.11 15.74 -2.45
N VAL A 25 -4.00 15.52 -1.76
CA VAL A 25 -2.93 14.61 -2.22
C VAL A 25 -3.42 13.18 -2.34
N VAL A 26 -4.15 12.69 -1.33
CA VAL A 26 -4.75 11.33 -1.36
C VAL A 26 -5.69 11.17 -2.54
N ARG A 27 -6.51 12.17 -2.80
CA ARG A 27 -7.42 12.20 -3.95
C ARG A 27 -6.65 12.14 -5.27
N ASP A 28 -5.62 12.96 -5.44
CA ASP A 28 -4.82 13.00 -6.65
C ASP A 28 -4.16 11.65 -6.96
N ILE A 29 -3.61 11.01 -5.95
CA ILE A 29 -3.02 9.68 -6.10
C ILE A 29 -4.08 8.65 -6.49
N TYR A 30 -5.26 8.70 -5.88
CA TYR A 30 -6.36 7.83 -6.24
C TYR A 30 -6.79 8.03 -7.70
N GLU A 31 -6.98 9.29 -8.14
CA GLU A 31 -7.38 9.63 -9.50
C GLU A 31 -6.35 9.11 -10.53
N ARG A 32 -5.05 9.34 -10.30
CA ARG A 32 -3.96 8.82 -11.15
C ARG A 32 -3.94 7.29 -11.18
N THR A 33 -4.13 6.65 -10.04
CA THR A 33 -4.24 5.19 -9.97
C THR A 33 -5.39 4.67 -10.84
N GLN A 34 -6.56 5.33 -10.83
CA GLN A 34 -7.70 4.93 -11.67
C GLN A 34 -7.42 5.14 -13.17
N ILE A 35 -6.73 6.21 -13.55
CA ILE A 35 -6.30 6.46 -14.93
C ILE A 35 -5.41 5.30 -15.40
N VAL A 36 -4.35 4.98 -14.65
CA VAL A 36 -3.42 3.89 -15.00
C VAL A 36 -4.12 2.53 -15.04
N LYS A 37 -5.03 2.25 -14.11
CA LYS A 37 -5.81 0.99 -14.14
C LYS A 37 -6.67 0.83 -15.37
N ARG A 38 -7.31 1.90 -15.80
CA ARG A 38 -8.32 1.88 -16.87
C ARG A 38 -7.71 1.88 -18.29
N LEU A 39 -6.64 2.66 -18.50
CA LEU A 39 -6.09 2.89 -19.81
C LEU A 39 -4.95 1.90 -20.13
N ASN A 40 -4.91 1.42 -21.36
CA ASN A 40 -3.85 0.55 -21.86
C ASN A 40 -2.98 1.25 -22.92
N ASP A 41 -3.55 2.16 -23.69
CA ASP A 41 -2.79 2.97 -24.62
C ASP A 41 -1.94 4.01 -23.87
N MET A 42 -0.66 4.05 -24.15
CA MET A 42 0.29 4.92 -23.44
C MET A 42 0.01 6.39 -23.70
N LYS A 43 -0.34 6.75 -24.92
CA LYS A 43 -0.59 8.14 -25.31
C LYS A 43 -1.88 8.68 -24.65
N GLU A 44 -2.91 7.84 -24.61
CA GLU A 44 -4.15 8.17 -23.89
C GLU A 44 -3.89 8.32 -22.39
N MET A 45 -3.09 7.42 -21.82
CA MET A 45 -2.71 7.46 -20.41
C MET A 45 -1.92 8.71 -20.07
N GLU A 46 -0.91 9.07 -20.85
CA GLU A 46 -0.13 10.29 -20.67
C GLU A 46 -0.99 11.55 -20.76
N THR A 47 -1.90 11.59 -21.74
CA THR A 47 -2.82 12.70 -21.90
C THR A 47 -3.75 12.88 -20.70
N ALA A 48 -4.32 11.78 -20.22
CA ALA A 48 -5.22 11.78 -19.07
C ALA A 48 -4.48 12.13 -17.76
N LEU A 49 -3.26 11.61 -17.58
CA LEU A 49 -2.42 11.96 -16.43
C LEU A 49 -2.01 13.43 -16.45
N MET A 50 -1.66 13.98 -17.63
CA MET A 50 -1.34 15.40 -17.79
C MET A 50 -2.52 16.28 -17.39
N SER A 51 -3.73 15.95 -17.84
CA SER A 51 -4.95 16.67 -17.46
C SER A 51 -5.15 16.64 -15.95
N GLN A 52 -5.05 15.47 -15.34
CA GLN A 52 -5.21 15.29 -13.90
C GLN A 52 -4.14 16.05 -13.09
N ILE A 53 -2.87 16.09 -13.54
CA ILE A 53 -1.80 16.85 -12.88
C ILE A 53 -2.13 18.34 -12.90
N ASN A 54 -2.60 18.88 -14.04
CA ASN A 54 -2.99 20.27 -14.15
C ASN A 54 -4.21 20.62 -13.30
N GLU A 55 -5.22 19.76 -13.27
CA GLU A 55 -6.38 19.92 -12.40
C GLU A 55 -5.99 19.90 -10.91
N SER A 56 -5.06 19.03 -10.56
CA SER A 56 -4.49 18.96 -9.21
C SER A 56 -3.79 20.27 -8.84
N ALA A 57 -2.99 20.83 -9.73
CA ALA A 57 -2.32 22.12 -9.53
C ALA A 57 -3.32 23.24 -9.25
N VAL A 58 -4.40 23.31 -10.03
CA VAL A 58 -5.48 24.29 -9.84
C VAL A 58 -6.15 24.11 -8.48
N ARG A 59 -6.48 22.87 -8.09
CA ARG A 59 -7.09 22.56 -6.78
C ARG A 59 -6.22 22.96 -5.61
N MET A 60 -4.90 22.79 -5.75
CA MET A 60 -3.93 23.13 -4.71
C MET A 60 -3.51 24.60 -4.70
N GLY A 61 -3.97 25.39 -5.67
CA GLY A 61 -3.58 26.81 -5.83
C GLY A 61 -2.09 26.98 -6.15
N VAL A 62 -1.48 26.00 -6.84
CA VAL A 62 -0.06 26.00 -7.22
C VAL A 62 0.11 25.96 -8.72
N GLN A 63 1.26 26.44 -9.20
CA GLN A 63 1.68 26.25 -10.58
C GLN A 63 2.88 25.33 -10.62
N TYR A 64 2.75 24.23 -11.35
CA TYR A 64 3.88 23.34 -11.60
C TYR A 64 4.69 23.84 -12.81
N THR A 65 6.00 23.77 -12.69
CA THR A 65 6.89 23.97 -13.85
C THR A 65 6.75 22.79 -14.80
N GLU A 66 7.15 22.98 -16.06
CA GLU A 66 7.18 21.89 -17.04
C GLU A 66 8.03 20.69 -16.56
N GLU A 67 9.15 20.98 -15.91
CA GLU A 67 10.01 19.93 -15.33
C GLU A 67 9.28 19.12 -14.26
N GLN A 68 8.52 19.77 -13.37
CA GLN A 68 7.73 19.10 -12.34
C GLN A 68 6.62 18.25 -12.96
N VAL A 69 5.92 18.76 -13.95
CA VAL A 69 4.88 18.01 -14.67
C VAL A 69 5.48 16.78 -15.34
N ASN A 70 6.59 16.94 -16.04
CA ASN A 70 7.29 15.84 -16.70
C ASN A 70 7.80 14.79 -15.71
N LYS A 71 8.28 15.21 -14.54
CA LYS A 71 8.68 14.32 -13.46
C LYS A 71 7.49 13.48 -12.94
N PHE A 72 6.36 14.13 -12.64
CA PHE A 72 5.15 13.42 -12.21
C PHE A 72 4.66 12.45 -13.28
N LEU A 73 4.61 12.87 -14.53
CA LEU A 73 4.19 12.03 -15.63
C LEU A 73 5.07 10.80 -15.76
N LYS A 74 6.39 10.99 -15.71
CA LYS A 74 7.36 9.89 -15.76
C LYS A 74 7.18 8.89 -14.62
N GLU A 75 6.94 9.35 -13.40
CA GLU A 75 6.72 8.47 -12.24
C GLU A 75 5.53 7.52 -12.43
N TRP A 76 4.49 7.97 -13.13
CA TRP A 76 3.28 7.18 -13.36
C TRP A 76 3.30 6.36 -14.65
N THR A 77 4.16 6.69 -15.61
CA THR A 77 4.23 6.03 -16.94
C THR A 77 5.38 5.03 -17.07
N VAL A 78 6.28 4.94 -16.08
CA VAL A 78 7.31 3.89 -16.12
C VAL A 78 6.68 2.49 -16.02
N PRO A 79 7.19 1.50 -16.78
CA PRO A 79 6.62 0.16 -16.84
C PRO A 79 6.40 -0.48 -15.45
N ARG A 80 7.32 -0.24 -14.52
CA ARG A 80 7.23 -0.75 -13.15
C ARG A 80 5.98 -0.22 -12.42
N THR A 81 5.71 1.06 -12.50
CA THR A 81 4.54 1.67 -11.85
C THR A 81 3.25 1.14 -12.48
N ILE A 82 3.19 1.09 -13.81
CA ILE A 82 2.03 0.56 -14.53
C ILE A 82 1.76 -0.91 -14.14
N ALA A 83 2.80 -1.74 -14.17
CA ALA A 83 2.68 -3.15 -13.79
C ALA A 83 2.21 -3.32 -12.34
N PHE A 84 2.75 -2.51 -11.43
CA PHE A 84 2.37 -2.53 -10.02
C PHE A 84 0.91 -2.09 -9.80
N VAL A 85 0.48 -1.00 -10.45
CA VAL A 85 -0.89 -0.49 -10.32
C VAL A 85 -1.91 -1.44 -10.95
N LYS A 86 -1.56 -2.09 -12.07
CA LYS A 86 -2.42 -3.06 -12.77
C LYS A 86 -2.35 -4.48 -12.20
N TYR A 87 -1.44 -4.74 -11.28
CA TYR A 87 -1.28 -6.06 -10.69
C TYR A 87 -2.56 -6.51 -9.98
N ASN A 88 -3.03 -7.70 -10.37
CA ASN A 88 -4.16 -8.36 -9.71
C ASN A 88 -3.67 -9.60 -8.95
N PRO A 89 -3.57 -9.56 -7.63
CA PRO A 89 -3.10 -10.69 -6.84
C PRO A 89 -4.02 -11.91 -6.92
N ASP A 90 -5.32 -11.75 -7.15
CA ASP A 90 -6.28 -12.86 -7.25
C ASP A 90 -5.84 -13.90 -8.29
N THR A 91 -5.25 -13.43 -9.40
CA THR A 91 -4.77 -14.30 -10.49
C THR A 91 -3.71 -15.30 -10.04
N TYR A 92 -2.93 -14.97 -9.03
CA TYR A 92 -1.85 -15.79 -8.51
C TYR A 92 -2.25 -16.51 -7.23
N LEU A 93 -2.91 -15.82 -6.30
CA LEU A 93 -3.36 -16.39 -5.04
C LEU A 93 -4.27 -17.60 -5.25
N SER A 94 -5.15 -17.52 -6.25
CA SER A 94 -6.06 -18.63 -6.60
C SER A 94 -5.35 -19.92 -7.07
N LYS A 95 -4.09 -19.83 -7.48
CA LYS A 95 -3.29 -20.96 -8.00
C LYS A 95 -2.37 -21.59 -6.97
N ILE A 96 -2.27 -21.03 -5.77
CA ILE A 96 -1.41 -21.56 -4.72
C ILE A 96 -2.01 -22.84 -4.17
N ALA A 97 -1.34 -23.98 -4.38
CA ALA A 97 -1.80 -25.28 -3.91
C ALA A 97 -1.33 -25.65 -2.49
N CYS A 98 -0.14 -25.17 -2.10
CA CYS A 98 0.40 -25.44 -0.76
C CYS A 98 -0.39 -24.73 0.34
N PRO A 99 -0.25 -25.17 1.62
CA PRO A 99 -0.75 -24.43 2.77
C PRO A 99 -0.20 -22.98 2.78
N VAL A 100 -1.01 -22.03 3.19
CA VAL A 100 -0.63 -20.61 3.25
C VAL A 100 -0.89 -20.04 4.64
N LEU A 101 0.12 -19.42 5.21
CA LEU A 101 -0.02 -18.55 6.37
C LEU A 101 0.14 -17.10 5.91
N ALA A 102 -0.91 -16.28 6.07
CA ALA A 102 -0.83 -14.84 5.87
C ALA A 102 -0.78 -14.14 7.23
N THR A 103 0.28 -13.37 7.46
CA THR A 103 0.50 -12.69 8.74
C THR A 103 0.64 -11.19 8.55
N HIS A 104 0.21 -10.42 9.56
CA HIS A 104 0.38 -8.97 9.55
C HIS A 104 0.43 -8.39 10.96
N GLY A 105 1.24 -7.36 11.15
CA GLY A 105 1.25 -6.58 12.37
C GLY A 105 0.16 -5.51 12.37
N THR A 106 -0.53 -5.33 13.50
CA THR A 106 -1.64 -4.35 13.60
C THR A 106 -1.17 -2.91 13.70
N ALA A 107 0.11 -2.68 13.98
CA ALA A 107 0.74 -1.37 14.02
C ALA A 107 1.58 -1.07 12.75
N ASP A 108 1.35 -1.83 11.67
CA ASP A 108 2.05 -1.61 10.40
C ASP A 108 1.63 -0.27 9.77
N GLY A 109 2.60 0.64 9.68
CA GLY A 109 2.42 1.95 9.06
C GLY A 109 2.69 1.98 7.55
N MET A 110 3.16 0.88 6.96
CA MET A 110 3.45 0.78 5.54
C MET A 110 2.29 0.16 4.76
N VAL A 111 1.67 -0.86 5.35
CA VAL A 111 0.60 -1.64 4.71
C VAL A 111 -0.57 -1.76 5.67
N GLU A 112 -1.76 -1.38 5.24
CA GLU A 112 -2.96 -1.48 6.06
C GLU A 112 -3.36 -2.95 6.19
N TRP A 113 -3.20 -3.50 7.39
CA TRP A 113 -3.31 -4.92 7.67
C TRP A 113 -4.69 -5.50 7.38
N LYS A 114 -5.74 -4.77 7.77
CA LYS A 114 -7.11 -5.28 7.67
C LYS A 114 -7.54 -5.47 6.21
N THR A 115 -7.45 -4.42 5.40
CA THR A 115 -7.83 -4.46 3.98
C THR A 115 -7.02 -5.50 3.20
N HIS A 116 -5.72 -5.64 3.53
CA HIS A 116 -4.85 -6.58 2.84
C HIS A 116 -5.15 -8.03 3.21
N LEU A 117 -5.31 -8.34 4.49
CA LEU A 117 -5.69 -9.70 4.91
C LEU A 117 -7.11 -10.06 4.44
N ASP A 118 -8.07 -9.15 4.54
CA ASP A 118 -9.42 -9.35 4.00
C ASP A 118 -9.39 -9.62 2.48
N GLY A 119 -8.49 -8.95 1.76
CA GLY A 119 -8.28 -9.16 0.33
C GLY A 119 -7.74 -10.56 0.01
N ILE A 120 -6.74 -11.01 0.75
CA ILE A 120 -6.15 -12.36 0.63
C ILE A 120 -7.23 -13.43 0.94
N GLU A 121 -7.93 -13.26 2.05
CA GLU A 121 -8.98 -14.19 2.46
C GLU A 121 -10.09 -14.31 1.43
N LYS A 122 -10.57 -13.18 0.90
CA LYS A 122 -11.56 -13.15 -0.18
C LYS A 122 -11.08 -13.86 -1.45
N SER A 123 -9.79 -13.71 -1.79
CA SER A 123 -9.20 -14.38 -2.94
C SER A 123 -9.17 -15.90 -2.74
N PHE A 124 -8.78 -16.37 -1.56
CA PHE A 124 -8.80 -17.79 -1.22
C PHE A 124 -10.22 -18.36 -1.19
N PHE A 125 -11.14 -17.65 -0.57
CA PHE A 125 -12.55 -18.05 -0.55
C PHE A 125 -13.13 -18.23 -1.96
N LYS A 126 -12.90 -17.25 -2.84
CA LYS A 126 -13.35 -17.31 -4.25
C LYS A 126 -12.76 -18.49 -5.01
N SER A 127 -11.51 -18.87 -4.70
CA SER A 127 -10.84 -19.99 -5.36
C SER A 127 -11.14 -21.37 -4.72
N GLY A 128 -11.94 -21.41 -3.66
CA GLY A 128 -12.23 -22.65 -2.93
C GLY A 128 -11.05 -23.17 -2.10
N LYS A 129 -10.02 -22.35 -1.85
CA LYS A 129 -8.88 -22.74 -1.05
C LYS A 129 -9.28 -22.81 0.42
N THR A 130 -8.97 -23.94 1.07
CA THR A 130 -9.30 -24.21 2.49
C THR A 130 -8.07 -24.34 3.38
N ASN A 131 -6.90 -24.67 2.81
CA ASN A 131 -5.66 -24.86 3.53
C ASN A 131 -4.90 -23.54 3.71
N TYR A 132 -5.50 -22.57 4.38
CA TYR A 132 -4.86 -21.31 4.73
C TYR A 132 -5.20 -20.88 6.17
N ARG A 133 -4.37 -20.02 6.71
CA ARG A 133 -4.60 -19.35 8.00
C ARG A 133 -4.23 -17.88 7.91
N ILE A 134 -5.06 -17.05 8.53
CA ILE A 134 -4.80 -15.61 8.72
C ILE A 134 -4.41 -15.39 10.19
N MET A 135 -3.29 -14.71 10.42
CA MET A 135 -2.86 -14.32 11.77
C MET A 135 -2.53 -12.83 11.81
N THR A 136 -3.01 -12.15 12.84
CA THR A 136 -2.60 -10.78 13.15
C THR A 136 -1.78 -10.75 14.43
N PHE A 137 -0.77 -9.90 14.46
CA PHE A 137 0.07 -9.68 15.62
C PHE A 137 -0.17 -8.29 16.18
N LYS A 138 -0.76 -8.24 17.37
CA LYS A 138 -1.06 -6.99 18.04
C LYS A 138 0.23 -6.22 18.34
N ASP A 139 0.16 -4.88 18.25
CA ASP A 139 1.27 -3.98 18.57
C ASP A 139 2.58 -4.34 17.86
N THR A 140 2.47 -4.80 16.61
CA THR A 140 3.61 -5.22 15.80
C THR A 140 3.62 -4.42 14.50
N ASP A 141 4.78 -3.90 14.12
CA ASP A 141 4.97 -3.09 12.91
C ASP A 141 5.30 -3.94 11.66
N HIS A 142 5.61 -3.24 10.56
CA HIS A 142 5.99 -3.86 9.28
C HIS A 142 7.23 -4.76 9.36
N SER A 143 8.13 -4.51 10.28
CA SER A 143 9.36 -5.28 10.50
C SER A 143 9.21 -6.35 11.59
N TYR A 144 7.98 -6.62 12.01
CA TYR A 144 7.67 -7.54 13.13
C TYR A 144 8.28 -7.13 14.47
N GLN A 145 8.51 -5.84 14.65
CA GLN A 145 8.98 -5.27 15.90
C GLN A 145 7.81 -4.70 16.70
N TYR A 146 7.98 -4.65 18.01
CA TYR A 146 6.98 -4.06 18.89
C TYR A 146 6.78 -2.57 18.59
N ALA A 147 5.51 -2.16 18.44
CA ALA A 147 5.12 -0.79 18.21
C ALA A 147 3.76 -0.51 18.87
N GLN A 148 3.72 0.36 19.86
CA GLN A 148 2.47 0.73 20.55
C GLN A 148 1.47 1.48 19.67
N THR A 149 1.96 2.16 18.65
CA THR A 149 1.15 2.95 17.73
C THR A 149 1.60 2.70 16.30
N VAL A 150 0.69 2.92 15.35
CA VAL A 150 1.05 2.93 13.93
C VAL A 150 2.04 4.06 13.68
N VAL A 151 3.27 3.69 13.32
CA VAL A 151 4.32 4.64 13.00
C VAL A 151 4.38 4.80 11.49
N PRO A 152 4.12 6.01 10.94
CA PRO A 152 4.32 6.27 9.54
C PRO A 152 5.75 5.98 9.10
N PHE A 153 5.93 5.37 7.94
CA PHE A 153 7.23 4.92 7.40
C PHE A 153 8.33 6.00 7.37
N PHE A 154 7.96 7.28 7.34
CA PHE A 154 8.92 8.40 7.24
C PHE A 154 9.35 9.01 8.56
N ILE A 155 8.72 8.62 9.66
CA ILE A 155 9.18 9.08 10.96
C ILE A 155 10.28 8.13 11.38
N PRO A 156 11.55 8.59 11.44
CA PRO A 156 12.60 7.80 12.03
C PRO A 156 12.20 7.49 13.47
N VAL A 157 11.74 6.28 13.71
CA VAL A 157 11.57 5.83 15.09
C VAL A 157 12.96 5.65 15.62
N ASN A 158 13.38 6.54 16.52
CA ASN A 158 14.62 6.38 17.25
C ASN A 158 14.45 5.21 18.22
N ARG A 159 14.49 4.01 17.67
CA ARG A 159 14.50 2.77 18.44
C ARG A 159 15.92 2.52 18.86
N SER A 160 16.23 2.82 20.10
CA SER A 160 17.52 2.51 20.69
C SER A 160 17.87 1.01 20.61
N LYS A 161 16.85 0.16 20.55
CA LYS A 161 16.96 -1.27 20.24
C LYS A 161 15.69 -1.76 19.56
N PRO A 162 15.79 -2.50 18.43
CA PRO A 162 14.65 -3.22 17.89
C PRO A 162 14.22 -4.30 18.87
N GLU A 163 12.95 -4.28 19.26
CA GLU A 163 12.38 -5.30 20.14
C GLU A 163 11.47 -6.21 19.31
N PHE A 164 11.99 -7.39 18.98
CA PHE A 164 11.21 -8.40 18.29
C PHE A 164 10.26 -9.09 19.26
N VAL A 165 9.04 -9.29 18.83
CA VAL A 165 8.04 -10.04 19.62
C VAL A 165 8.25 -11.51 19.37
N GLU A 166 9.10 -12.17 20.18
CA GLU A 166 9.48 -13.59 20.02
C GLU A 166 8.26 -14.51 19.90
N SER A 167 7.23 -14.30 20.71
CA SER A 167 6.00 -15.08 20.66
C SER A 167 5.27 -15.05 19.31
N ASN A 168 5.52 -14.06 18.45
CA ASN A 168 4.97 -14.03 17.11
C ASN A 168 5.70 -15.02 16.19
N TRP A 169 7.01 -15.12 16.35
CA TRP A 169 7.84 -16.07 15.61
C TRP A 169 7.56 -17.51 16.03
N ASP A 170 7.32 -17.76 17.32
CA ASP A 170 6.94 -19.07 17.83
C ASP A 170 5.64 -19.57 17.18
N LYS A 171 4.63 -18.70 17.06
CA LYS A 171 3.36 -19.03 16.40
C LYS A 171 3.53 -19.34 14.90
N ILE A 172 4.41 -18.61 14.22
CA ILE A 172 4.73 -18.85 12.81
C ILE A 172 5.45 -20.21 12.69
N ALA A 173 6.45 -20.46 13.52
CA ALA A 173 7.21 -21.71 13.54
C ALA A 173 6.31 -22.92 13.85
N GLU A 174 5.44 -22.80 14.85
CA GLU A 174 4.45 -23.83 15.17
C GLU A 174 3.56 -24.15 13.98
N TRP A 175 3.07 -23.12 13.29
CA TRP A 175 2.24 -23.34 12.10
C TRP A 175 3.02 -24.05 10.99
N ILE A 176 4.27 -23.66 10.72
CA ILE A 176 5.13 -24.28 9.69
C ILE A 176 5.37 -25.77 9.99
N ILE A 177 5.62 -26.10 11.26
CA ILE A 177 5.91 -27.49 11.68
C ILE A 177 4.67 -28.39 11.52
N ASN A 178 3.47 -27.84 11.65
CA ASN A 178 2.22 -28.60 11.67
C ASN A 178 1.48 -28.62 10.29
N ASN A 179 2.02 -28.02 9.25
CA ASN A 179 1.44 -27.96 7.90
C ASN A 179 2.43 -28.23 6.79
#